data_cc9bc9e78dd348103b9d87b9fd787553
#
_entry.id   cc9bc9e78dd348103b9d87b9fd787553
#
_cell.length_a   1.000
_cell.length_b   1.000
_cell.length_c   1.000
_cell.angle_alpha   90.00
_cell.angle_beta   90.00
_cell.angle_gamma   90.00
#
_symmetry.space_group_name_H-M   'P 1'
#
loop_
_entity.id
_entity.type
_entity.pdbx_description
1 polymer ?
#
loop_
_entity_poly.entity_id
_entity_poly.type
_entity_poly.pdbx_seq_one_letter_code
_entity_poly.pdbx_strand_id
1 'polypeptide(L)'
;NGNIAAGTSTGGMTNKMPGRVGDSPIIGSGTWAQNNVCGVSSTGHGEYFIKYQVAKEVCNRIEYLGKNLKESSESILMELEEIEAYGGLIAIDKDANIASPFNTDGMIRGSITNQEELNVRIY
;
A
#
# COMPACT_ATOMS: atom_id res chain seq x y z
N ASN A 1 1.68 20.91 -5.82
CA ASN A 1 0.47 21.10 -6.64
C ASN A 1 -0.70 20.19 -6.22
N GLY A 2 -0.54 19.36 -5.17
CA GLY A 2 -1.61 18.52 -4.62
C GLY A 2 -2.02 17.31 -5.47
N ASN A 3 -1.38 17.05 -6.59
CA ASN A 3 -1.63 15.86 -7.39
C ASN A 3 -0.91 14.65 -6.79
N ILE A 4 -1.63 13.54 -6.70
CA ILE A 4 -1.14 12.27 -6.17
C ILE A 4 -1.09 11.25 -7.31
N ALA A 5 -0.01 10.49 -7.38
CA ALA A 5 0.14 9.37 -8.31
C ALA A 5 0.66 8.14 -7.57
N ALA A 6 0.26 6.97 -8.02
CA ALA A 6 0.75 5.70 -7.53
C ALA A 6 1.14 4.78 -8.69
N GLY A 7 2.12 3.94 -8.47
CA GLY A 7 2.53 2.94 -9.43
C GLY A 7 3.14 1.75 -8.69
N THR A 8 2.85 0.53 -9.15
CA THR A 8 3.27 -0.70 -8.50
C THR A 8 3.88 -1.65 -9.51
N SER A 9 5.03 -2.22 -9.16
CA SER A 9 5.71 -3.23 -9.94
C SER A 9 6.34 -4.26 -9.01
N THR A 10 6.26 -5.53 -9.38
CA THR A 10 6.81 -6.65 -8.61
C THR A 10 7.21 -7.81 -9.53
N GLY A 11 8.13 -8.66 -9.07
CA GLY A 11 8.43 -9.93 -9.73
C GLY A 11 7.34 -10.99 -9.58
N GLY A 12 6.39 -10.75 -8.70
CA GLY A 12 5.33 -11.70 -8.35
C GLY A 12 5.81 -12.85 -7.46
N MET A 13 4.95 -13.83 -7.26
CA MET A 13 5.24 -15.00 -6.43
C MET A 13 6.29 -15.92 -7.08
N THR A 14 7.19 -16.47 -6.28
CA THR A 14 8.15 -17.47 -6.72
C THR A 14 7.42 -18.73 -7.23
N ASN A 15 7.88 -19.31 -8.32
CA ASN A 15 7.26 -20.48 -8.97
C ASN A 15 5.79 -20.30 -9.37
N LYS A 16 5.34 -19.08 -9.58
CA LYS A 16 3.98 -18.84 -10.09
C LYS A 16 3.76 -19.52 -11.45
N MET A 17 2.56 -19.99 -11.67
CA MET A 17 2.16 -20.56 -12.96
C MET A 17 2.19 -19.50 -14.08
N PRO A 18 2.52 -19.89 -15.33
CA PRO A 18 2.36 -19.00 -16.46
C PRO A 18 0.93 -18.46 -16.56
N GLY A 19 0.80 -17.13 -16.76
CA GLY A 19 -0.50 -16.45 -16.82
C GLY A 19 -1.08 -16.01 -15.46
N ARG A 20 -0.43 -16.34 -14.33
CA ARG A 20 -0.86 -15.83 -13.01
C ARG A 20 -0.77 -14.32 -12.95
N VAL A 21 -1.86 -13.69 -12.53
CA VAL A 21 -1.94 -12.26 -12.23
C VAL A 21 -2.15 -12.09 -10.72
N GLY A 22 -1.31 -11.27 -10.08
CA GLY A 22 -1.48 -10.87 -8.68
C GLY A 22 -2.19 -9.53 -8.54
N ASP A 23 -2.08 -8.93 -7.37
CA ASP A 23 -2.70 -7.66 -7.02
C ASP A 23 -2.06 -6.43 -7.68
N SER A 24 -0.75 -6.47 -7.93
CA SER A 24 0.03 -5.29 -8.35
C SER A 24 -0.52 -4.54 -9.57
N PRO A 25 -0.96 -5.20 -10.67
CA PRO A 25 -1.50 -4.49 -11.84
C PRO A 25 -2.99 -4.14 -11.71
N ILE A 26 -3.66 -4.57 -10.64
CA ILE A 26 -5.10 -4.38 -10.47
C ILE A 26 -5.35 -3.08 -9.71
N ILE A 27 -6.03 -2.14 -10.37
CA ILE A 27 -6.42 -0.86 -9.78
C ILE A 27 -7.35 -1.09 -8.59
N GLY A 28 -7.03 -0.46 -7.48
CA GLY A 28 -7.73 -0.63 -6.20
C GLY A 28 -7.12 -1.71 -5.31
N SER A 29 -6.45 -2.72 -5.87
CA SER A 29 -5.83 -3.81 -5.13
C SER A 29 -4.37 -3.51 -4.77
N GLY A 30 -3.49 -3.52 -5.76
CA GLY A 30 -2.07 -3.23 -5.58
C GLY A 30 -1.70 -1.77 -5.82
N THR A 31 -2.54 -0.99 -6.48
CA THR A 31 -2.27 0.41 -6.78
C THR A 31 -3.54 1.26 -6.80
N TRP A 32 -3.49 2.41 -6.16
CA TRP A 32 -4.59 3.38 -6.15
C TRP A 32 -4.06 4.78 -5.92
N ALA A 33 -4.60 5.77 -6.62
CA ALA A 33 -4.35 7.17 -6.34
C ALA A 33 -5.63 8.00 -6.53
N GLN A 34 -5.90 8.85 -5.56
CA GLN A 34 -7.04 9.76 -5.56
C GLN A 34 -6.58 11.12 -5.03
N ASN A 35 -6.62 12.14 -5.89
CA ASN A 35 -6.30 13.51 -5.49
C ASN A 35 -7.16 13.93 -4.30
N ASN A 36 -6.58 14.72 -3.41
CA ASN A 36 -7.19 15.20 -2.17
C ASN A 36 -7.47 14.12 -1.10
N VAL A 37 -7.11 12.86 -1.34
CA VAL A 37 -7.25 11.76 -0.38
C VAL A 37 -5.91 11.10 -0.13
N CYS A 38 -5.54 10.10 -0.94
CA CYS A 38 -4.27 9.41 -0.81
C CYS A 38 -3.82 8.66 -2.08
N GLY A 39 -2.56 8.25 -2.11
CA GLY A 39 -2.00 7.31 -3.07
C GLY A 39 -1.36 6.15 -2.35
N VAL A 40 -1.55 4.94 -2.88
CA VAL A 40 -1.09 3.69 -2.27
C VAL A 40 -0.50 2.76 -3.32
N SER A 41 0.64 2.18 -2.99
CA SER A 41 1.22 1.04 -3.70
C SER A 41 1.42 -0.09 -2.71
N SER A 42 0.86 -1.26 -2.99
CA SER A 42 0.87 -2.40 -2.10
C SER A 42 1.23 -3.68 -2.83
N THR A 43 1.77 -4.63 -2.10
CA THR A 43 2.09 -5.98 -2.61
C THR A 43 2.11 -6.98 -1.45
N GLY A 44 1.71 -8.21 -1.75
CA GLY A 44 1.61 -9.26 -0.73
C GLY A 44 0.98 -10.53 -1.28
N HIS A 45 0.20 -11.23 -0.45
CA HIS A 45 -0.62 -12.35 -0.88
C HIS A 45 -1.72 -11.85 -1.81
N GLY A 46 -1.45 -11.88 -3.12
CA GLY A 46 -2.23 -11.21 -4.16
C GLY A 46 -3.73 -11.46 -4.12
N GLU A 47 -4.16 -12.70 -3.85
CA GLU A 47 -5.57 -13.09 -3.73
C GLU A 47 -6.32 -12.33 -2.65
N TYR A 48 -5.68 -12.08 -1.50
CA TYR A 48 -6.27 -11.32 -0.40
C TYR A 48 -6.24 -9.82 -0.69
N PHE A 49 -5.14 -9.31 -1.26
CA PHE A 49 -5.04 -7.92 -1.67
C PHE A 49 -6.07 -7.54 -2.74
N ILE A 50 -6.41 -8.49 -3.63
CA ILE A 50 -7.50 -8.34 -4.60
C ILE A 50 -8.87 -8.38 -3.89
N LYS A 51 -9.11 -9.39 -3.05
CA LYS A 51 -10.38 -9.58 -2.36
C LYS A 51 -10.77 -8.38 -1.50
N TYR A 52 -9.81 -7.81 -0.79
CA TYR A 52 -10.03 -6.67 0.11
C TYR A 52 -9.78 -5.31 -0.55
N GLN A 53 -9.33 -5.27 -1.81
CA GLN A 53 -8.99 -4.04 -2.52
C GLN A 53 -8.07 -3.12 -1.70
N VAL A 54 -6.98 -3.68 -1.18
CA VAL A 54 -6.17 -3.09 -0.10
C VAL A 54 -5.74 -1.65 -0.38
N ALA A 55 -5.25 -1.36 -1.58
CA ALA A 55 -4.80 -0.01 -1.91
C ALA A 55 -5.93 1.03 -1.86
N LYS A 56 -7.10 0.69 -2.39
CA LYS A 56 -8.26 1.58 -2.37
C LYS A 56 -8.88 1.70 -0.98
N GLU A 57 -8.90 0.60 -0.24
CA GLU A 57 -9.49 0.55 1.10
C GLU A 57 -8.78 1.49 2.08
N VAL A 58 -7.45 1.66 1.97
CA VAL A 58 -6.73 2.69 2.75
C VAL A 58 -7.32 4.08 2.50
N CYS A 59 -7.50 4.46 1.24
CA CYS A 59 -8.07 5.77 0.90
C CYS A 59 -9.55 5.88 1.29
N ASN A 60 -10.33 4.82 1.19
CA ASN A 60 -11.72 4.78 1.67
C ASN A 60 -11.83 5.06 3.18
N ARG A 61 -10.94 4.49 3.98
CA ARG A 61 -10.91 4.72 5.45
C ARG A 61 -10.61 6.17 5.79
N ILE A 62 -9.76 6.82 5.01
CA ILE A 62 -9.50 8.26 5.16
C ILE A 62 -10.74 9.05 4.78
N GLU A 63 -11.30 8.80 3.60
CA GLU A 63 -12.37 9.60 3.00
C GLU A 63 -13.71 9.44 3.74
N TYR A 64 -14.08 8.20 4.06
CA TYR A 64 -15.42 7.90 4.59
C TYR A 64 -15.47 7.69 6.10
N LEU A 65 -14.36 7.26 6.71
CA LEU A 65 -14.31 7.03 8.17
C LEU A 65 -13.54 8.13 8.92
N GLY A 66 -12.94 9.08 8.20
CA GLY A 66 -12.18 10.19 8.82
C GLY A 66 -10.90 9.76 9.54
N LYS A 67 -10.40 8.56 9.26
CA LYS A 67 -9.14 8.07 9.85
C LYS A 67 -7.95 8.80 9.21
N ASN A 68 -6.85 8.92 9.96
CA ASN A 68 -5.59 9.39 9.37
C ASN A 68 -4.91 8.28 8.54
N LEU A 69 -3.89 8.66 7.76
CA LEU A 69 -3.18 7.74 6.88
C LEU A 69 -2.56 6.55 7.62
N LYS A 70 -1.93 6.81 8.78
CA LYS A 70 -1.30 5.77 9.58
C LYS A 70 -2.31 4.75 10.09
N GLU A 71 -3.37 5.21 10.74
CA GLU A 71 -4.44 4.34 11.24
C GLU A 71 -5.11 3.54 10.11
N SER A 72 -5.37 4.17 8.96
CA SER A 72 -5.99 3.53 7.81
C SER A 72 -5.13 2.41 7.25
N SER A 73 -3.82 2.66 7.11
CA SER A 73 -2.88 1.71 6.53
C SER A 73 -2.49 0.58 7.48
N GLU A 74 -2.32 0.87 8.78
CA GLU A 74 -2.01 -0.15 9.78
C GLU A 74 -3.21 -1.08 10.04
N SER A 75 -4.42 -0.53 10.17
CA SER A 75 -5.60 -1.34 10.48
C SER A 75 -5.95 -2.36 9.39
N ILE A 76 -5.75 -2.04 8.11
CA ILE A 76 -6.00 -3.04 7.06
C ILE A 76 -4.99 -4.19 7.09
N LEU A 77 -3.72 -3.90 7.40
CA LEU A 77 -2.71 -4.96 7.53
C LEU A 77 -2.94 -5.83 8.76
N MET A 78 -3.42 -5.28 9.86
CA MET A 78 -3.82 -6.05 11.04
C MET A 78 -4.99 -7.01 10.73
N GLU A 79 -6.00 -6.55 10.01
CA GLU A 79 -7.11 -7.39 9.56
C GLU A 79 -6.64 -8.51 8.61
N LEU A 80 -5.67 -8.23 7.75
CA LEU A 80 -5.07 -9.23 6.87
C LEU A 80 -4.23 -10.25 7.66
N GLU A 81 -3.53 -9.82 8.71
CA GLU A 81 -2.74 -10.70 9.56
C GLU A 81 -3.60 -11.72 10.30
N GLU A 82 -4.81 -11.34 10.75
CA GLU A 82 -5.79 -12.25 11.38
C GLU A 82 -6.18 -13.45 10.49
N ILE A 83 -6.04 -13.31 9.19
CA ILE A 83 -6.34 -14.36 8.20
C ILE A 83 -5.07 -14.90 7.52
N GLU A 84 -3.90 -14.71 8.15
CA GLU A 84 -2.59 -15.16 7.67
C GLU A 84 -2.24 -14.63 6.27
N ALA A 85 -2.72 -13.45 5.91
CA ALA A 85 -2.38 -12.77 4.68
C ALA A 85 -1.30 -11.71 4.93
N TYR A 86 -0.15 -11.88 4.29
CA TYR A 86 1.05 -11.08 4.55
C TYR A 86 1.41 -10.19 3.36
N GLY A 87 1.97 -9.03 3.69
CA GLY A 87 2.44 -8.07 2.70
C GLY A 87 2.77 -6.72 3.33
N GLY A 88 2.84 -5.72 2.49
CA GLY A 88 3.11 -4.36 2.92
C GLY A 88 2.66 -3.33 1.89
N LEU A 89 2.65 -2.10 2.30
CA LEU A 89 2.28 -0.99 1.44
C LEU A 89 3.10 0.27 1.74
N ILE A 90 3.18 1.12 0.75
CA ILE A 90 3.61 2.51 0.90
C ILE A 90 2.43 3.41 0.52
N ALA A 91 2.23 4.44 1.31
CA ALA A 91 1.13 5.37 1.10
C ALA A 91 1.53 6.82 1.39
N ILE A 92 0.89 7.74 0.68
CA ILE A 92 1.00 9.18 0.90
C ILE A 92 -0.39 9.79 0.89
N ASP A 93 -0.66 10.74 1.78
CA ASP A 93 -1.92 11.49 1.76
C ASP A 93 -1.78 12.89 1.12
N LYS A 94 -2.90 13.61 1.07
CA LYS A 94 -2.98 14.97 0.53
C LYS A 94 -2.11 16.00 1.26
N ASP A 95 -1.75 15.73 2.50
CA ASP A 95 -0.94 16.60 3.37
C ASP A 95 0.54 16.19 3.38
N ALA A 96 0.93 15.27 2.47
CA ALA A 96 2.27 14.69 2.33
C ALA A 96 2.73 13.85 3.54
N ASN A 97 1.81 13.37 4.38
CA ASN A 97 2.15 12.35 5.36
C ASN A 97 2.45 11.04 4.63
N ILE A 98 3.46 10.32 5.12
CA ILE A 98 3.93 9.05 4.53
C ILE A 98 3.71 7.93 5.55
N ALA A 99 3.17 6.81 5.08
CA ALA A 99 3.05 5.58 5.85
C ALA A 99 3.62 4.41 5.03
N SER A 100 4.27 3.47 5.70
CA SER A 100 4.86 2.30 5.06
C SER A 100 4.79 1.08 5.98
N PRO A 101 3.58 0.67 6.40
CA PRO A 101 3.41 -0.50 7.26
C PRO A 101 3.55 -1.81 6.47
N PHE A 102 3.93 -2.86 7.19
CA PHE A 102 4.04 -4.23 6.69
C PHE A 102 3.84 -5.22 7.85
N ASN A 103 3.41 -6.43 7.54
CA ASN A 103 3.23 -7.54 8.47
C ASN A 103 4.07 -8.78 8.08
N THR A 104 5.17 -8.54 7.36
CA THR A 104 6.22 -9.51 7.02
C THR A 104 7.44 -9.27 7.89
N ASP A 105 8.46 -10.14 7.81
CA ASP A 105 9.71 -10.02 8.60
C ASP A 105 10.49 -8.72 8.30
N GLY A 106 10.27 -8.11 7.15
CA GLY A 106 10.87 -6.86 6.76
C GLY A 106 10.35 -6.37 5.41
N MET A 107 10.47 -5.07 5.18
CA MET A 107 10.15 -4.44 3.90
C MET A 107 11.17 -3.34 3.60
N ILE A 108 11.88 -3.49 2.49
CA ILE A 108 12.76 -2.43 1.99
C ILE A 108 11.87 -1.27 1.54
N ARG A 109 12.09 -0.09 2.11
CA ARG A 109 11.31 1.11 1.80
C ARG A 109 12.16 2.36 1.87
N GLY A 110 11.79 3.34 1.10
CA GLY A 110 12.46 4.63 1.10
C GLY A 110 11.49 5.77 0.85
N SER A 111 11.85 6.94 1.38
CA SER A 111 11.13 8.18 1.16
C SER A 111 12.10 9.33 0.93
N ILE A 112 11.68 10.29 0.15
CA ILE A 112 12.39 11.55 -0.07
C ILE A 112 11.36 12.67 -0.19
N THR A 113 11.64 13.80 0.43
CA THR A 113 10.85 15.02 0.29
C THR A 113 11.75 16.19 -0.12
N ASN A 114 11.16 17.32 -0.44
CA ASN A 114 11.93 18.54 -0.70
C ASN A 114 12.53 19.18 0.57
N GLN A 115 12.18 18.67 1.74
CA GLN A 115 12.62 19.16 3.06
C GLN A 115 13.53 18.18 3.80
N GLU A 116 13.53 16.91 3.39
CA GLU A 116 14.26 15.83 4.06
C GLU A 116 15.13 15.07 3.07
N GLU A 117 16.29 14.62 3.54
CA GLU A 117 17.15 13.73 2.78
C GLU A 117 16.52 12.36 2.58
N LEU A 118 17.08 11.59 1.63
CA LEU A 118 16.67 10.21 1.36
C LEU A 118 16.73 9.36 2.63
N ASN A 119 15.60 8.84 3.04
CA ASN A 119 15.47 7.90 4.15
C ASN A 119 15.23 6.50 3.58
N VAL A 120 16.07 5.52 3.95
CA VAL A 120 15.94 4.11 3.54
C VAL A 120 15.93 3.23 4.78
N ARG A 121 14.99 2.29 4.84
CA ARG A 121 14.83 1.34 5.96
C ARG A 121 14.48 -0.05 5.44
N ILE A 122 14.74 -1.07 6.27
CA ILE A 122 14.36 -2.47 6.01
C ILE A 122 13.40 -2.98 7.10
N TYR A 123 13.66 -2.59 8.36
CA TYR A 123 12.87 -2.95 9.55
C TYR A 123 12.16 -1.75 10.14
#